data_e50a99d972c54aee0663cb914949244e
#
_entry.id   e50a99d972c54aee0663cb914949244e
#
_cell.length_a   1.000
_cell.length_b   1.000
_cell.length_c   1.000
_cell.angle_alpha   90.00
_cell.angle_beta   90.00
_cell.angle_gamma   90.00
#
_symmetry.space_group_name_H-M   'P 1'
#
loop_
_entity.id
_entity.type
_entity.pdbx_description
1 polymer ?
#
loop_
_entity_poly.entity_id
_entity_poly.type
_entity_poly.pdbx_seq_one_letter_code
_entity_poly.pdbx_strand_id
1 'polypeptide(L)'
;MTPPPRTRARRLAAPLTAGVLTVGALTALPAPQAHAAGSVVKVTGAQGDWQLTVDGKPYQIKGLTWGPSIADADRYMPDLKSMGVNTIRTWGTDASSKPLFDSAAAHGVKVIAGFWLQPGGGPGSGGCVNYRTDTAYKNQMLDEFPKWVQTYKDNPGVLMWDVGNESVLGLQNCYGGAELERQRDAYTSFVNDVAKRIHAVDPGHPVTSTDAWVGAWPYFKKNAPDLDLYAVNSYNAVCDVRSAWEKGGYTKPYIITETGPAGEWEVPDDANGVPLEPGDRAKADGYTRAWGCVTGHRGVALGATMFHYGTEYDFGGIWFNLLPAGQKRLSYYAVKRAYGGDTSHDNTPPAVSDFTVEGDAGRVQAGRDLTLAVRATDPDGDALSYEVLDNSMYIDKGKDLTPLPLTDLGGGRLRVTAPDRPGVWKVYVKVTDGHGNVGVETRSVRVVPPTPSGTNLALGRPATASSYQPGYGDCPCPTANAVDGNQNTRWASDWSDPQWLQVDLGARTAFRHVQLVWEASYAKAYTVRTSDDGQNWRTVRTVTDGNGGVDDFDVTGTGRYVRVNGTARGTGYGYSLYEFGVYG
;
A
#
# COMPACT_ATOMS: atom_id res chain seq x y z
N MET A 1 55.96 20.92 -15.78
CA MET A 1 57.05 20.99 -16.77
C MET A 1 56.44 20.75 -18.13
N THR A 2 56.54 21.76 -18.95
CA THR A 2 56.00 21.94 -20.28
C THR A 2 56.87 21.26 -21.37
N PRO A 3 56.41 21.35 -22.61
CA PRO A 3 56.59 20.43 -23.74
C PRO A 3 57.83 20.78 -24.59
N PRO A 4 57.95 20.65 -25.88
CA PRO A 4 57.32 20.21 -27.12
C PRO A 4 58.31 19.53 -28.14
N PRO A 5 58.40 19.79 -29.46
CA PRO A 5 57.43 20.06 -30.55
C PRO A 5 57.73 19.35 -31.92
N ARG A 6 56.78 19.57 -32.87
CA ARG A 6 56.94 19.79 -34.34
C ARG A 6 57.85 18.95 -35.24
N THR A 7 57.35 18.53 -36.43
CA THR A 7 57.73 19.19 -37.70
C THR A 7 56.82 18.76 -38.91
N ARG A 8 56.73 19.71 -39.84
CA ARG A 8 56.06 19.76 -41.14
C ARG A 8 56.75 18.96 -42.22
N ALA A 9 56.00 18.56 -43.25
CA ALA A 9 56.49 18.65 -44.63
C ALA A 9 55.35 18.85 -45.61
N ARG A 10 55.50 19.88 -46.44
CA ARG A 10 54.73 20.26 -47.64
C ARG A 10 55.20 19.51 -48.88
N ARG A 11 54.31 19.32 -49.87
CA ARG A 11 54.53 19.63 -51.34
C ARG A 11 53.21 19.41 -52.07
N LEU A 12 52.61 20.45 -52.66
CA LEU A 12 52.63 20.98 -54.03
C LEU A 12 51.90 20.06 -55.03
N ALA A 13 50.76 20.36 -55.44
CA ALA A 13 50.03 21.16 -56.42
C ALA A 13 50.24 20.72 -57.90
N ALA A 14 49.11 20.47 -58.57
CA ALA A 14 48.76 21.04 -59.87
C ALA A 14 47.39 20.53 -60.35
N PRO A 15 46.69 21.28 -61.21
CA PRO A 15 45.23 21.24 -61.30
C PRO A 15 44.74 20.45 -62.56
N LEU A 16 43.53 19.94 -62.49
CA LEU A 16 42.75 19.55 -63.67
C LEU A 16 41.29 20.02 -63.51
N THR A 17 40.94 20.83 -64.43
CA THR A 17 39.59 21.32 -64.77
C THR A 17 38.67 20.20 -65.21
N ALA A 18 37.45 20.13 -64.63
CA ALA A 18 36.30 19.60 -65.37
C ALA A 18 34.98 19.84 -64.59
N GLY A 19 34.08 20.43 -65.26
CA GLY A 19 32.67 20.08 -65.30
C GLY A 19 31.81 20.34 -64.03
N VAL A 20 31.11 21.49 -64.06
CA VAL A 20 29.98 21.75 -63.17
C VAL A 20 28.80 20.88 -63.53
N LEU A 21 28.48 19.84 -62.79
CA LEU A 21 27.19 19.17 -62.72
C LEU A 21 26.47 19.64 -61.48
N THR A 22 25.53 20.56 -61.64
CA THR A 22 24.58 20.94 -60.59
C THR A 22 23.63 19.78 -60.31
N VAL A 23 23.92 18.99 -59.30
CA VAL A 23 22.95 18.07 -58.70
C VAL A 23 22.13 18.91 -57.70
N GLY A 24 20.89 19.17 -58.08
CA GLY A 24 19.90 19.77 -57.18
C GLY A 24 19.67 18.85 -56.01
N ALA A 25 20.09 19.27 -54.82
CA ALA A 25 19.72 18.62 -53.57
C ALA A 25 18.21 18.84 -53.35
N LEU A 26 17.39 17.86 -53.71
CA LEU A 26 16.04 17.78 -53.14
C LEU A 26 16.19 17.56 -51.62
N THR A 27 16.00 18.61 -50.85
CA THR A 27 15.74 18.49 -49.41
C THR A 27 14.42 17.74 -49.28
N ALA A 28 14.49 16.45 -48.99
CA ALA A 28 13.32 15.69 -48.54
C ALA A 28 12.85 16.35 -47.24
N LEU A 29 11.73 17.01 -47.27
CA LEU A 29 10.99 17.39 -46.06
C LEU A 29 10.74 16.10 -45.30
N PRO A 30 10.97 16.08 -43.96
CA PRO A 30 10.58 14.92 -43.16
C PRO A 30 9.10 14.68 -43.42
N ALA A 31 8.75 13.47 -43.84
CA ALA A 31 7.35 13.07 -43.95
C ALA A 31 6.70 13.33 -42.60
N PRO A 32 5.49 13.90 -42.53
CA PRO A 32 4.78 14.02 -41.29
C PRO A 32 4.72 12.63 -40.66
N GLN A 33 5.18 12.48 -39.42
CA GLN A 33 4.98 11.26 -38.69
C GLN A 33 3.47 11.04 -38.67
N ALA A 34 3.02 10.01 -39.37
CA ALA A 34 1.66 9.56 -39.25
C ALA A 34 1.46 9.24 -37.75
N HIS A 35 0.66 10.02 -37.07
CA HIS A 35 0.14 9.61 -35.78
C HIS A 35 -0.50 8.25 -36.01
N ALA A 36 0.00 7.23 -35.29
CA ALA A 36 -0.64 5.93 -35.33
C ALA A 36 -2.11 6.17 -34.93
N ALA A 37 -3.03 5.76 -35.79
CA ALA A 37 -4.45 5.83 -35.43
C ALA A 37 -4.67 5.03 -34.16
N GLY A 38 -5.51 5.52 -33.22
CA GLY A 38 -5.87 4.82 -32.02
C GLY A 38 -6.32 3.40 -32.34
N SER A 39 -6.09 2.47 -31.42
CA SER A 39 -6.57 1.09 -31.60
C SER A 39 -8.09 1.03 -31.50
N VAL A 40 -8.68 0.11 -32.26
CA VAL A 40 -10.12 -0.18 -32.15
C VAL A 40 -10.29 -1.43 -31.28
N VAL A 41 -10.92 -1.27 -30.15
CA VAL A 41 -11.13 -2.35 -29.18
C VAL A 41 -12.62 -2.66 -29.08
N LYS A 42 -13.00 -3.93 -29.22
CA LYS A 42 -14.41 -4.32 -29.17
C LYS A 42 -14.62 -5.61 -28.39
N VAL A 43 -15.71 -5.63 -27.64
CA VAL A 43 -16.29 -6.86 -27.12
C VAL A 43 -17.15 -7.46 -28.24
N THR A 44 -16.82 -8.67 -28.69
CA THR A 44 -17.49 -9.36 -29.79
C THR A 44 -17.96 -10.75 -29.41
N GLY A 45 -18.84 -11.34 -30.18
CA GLY A 45 -19.37 -12.67 -29.94
C GLY A 45 -20.78 -12.63 -29.36
N ALA A 46 -21.17 -13.69 -28.68
CA ALA A 46 -22.48 -13.89 -28.07
C ALA A 46 -22.35 -14.54 -26.70
N GLN A 47 -23.47 -14.71 -26.00
CA GLN A 47 -23.48 -15.31 -24.69
C GLN A 47 -22.82 -16.69 -24.65
N GLY A 48 -21.78 -16.82 -23.83
CA GLY A 48 -20.98 -18.04 -23.69
C GLY A 48 -19.82 -18.15 -24.69
N ASP A 49 -19.69 -17.23 -25.65
CA ASP A 49 -18.59 -17.17 -26.62
C ASP A 49 -18.13 -15.71 -26.85
N TRP A 50 -17.95 -14.98 -25.77
CA TRP A 50 -17.46 -13.60 -25.82
C TRP A 50 -15.95 -13.54 -26.03
N GLN A 51 -15.50 -12.56 -26.82
CA GLN A 51 -14.10 -12.24 -27.08
C GLN A 51 -13.87 -10.74 -26.98
N LEU A 52 -12.70 -10.35 -26.49
CA LEU A 52 -12.16 -9.02 -26.70
C LEU A 52 -11.32 -9.03 -27.96
N THR A 53 -11.47 -8.03 -28.81
CA THR A 53 -10.62 -7.87 -30.01
C THR A 53 -9.95 -6.51 -29.97
N VAL A 54 -8.70 -6.47 -30.43
CA VAL A 54 -7.92 -5.25 -30.68
C VAL A 54 -7.56 -5.24 -32.18
N ASP A 55 -8.01 -4.24 -32.87
CA ASP A 55 -7.84 -4.12 -34.34
C ASP A 55 -8.29 -5.38 -35.10
N GLY A 56 -9.42 -5.95 -34.66
CA GLY A 56 -10.04 -7.15 -35.20
C GLY A 56 -9.35 -8.48 -34.83
N LYS A 57 -8.29 -8.46 -34.03
CA LYS A 57 -7.58 -9.68 -33.60
C LYS A 57 -8.01 -10.06 -32.15
N PRO A 58 -8.21 -11.35 -31.86
CA PRO A 58 -8.50 -11.81 -30.52
C PRO A 58 -7.44 -11.35 -29.51
N TYR A 59 -7.89 -10.87 -28.36
CA TYR A 59 -7.04 -10.34 -27.30
C TYR A 59 -7.48 -10.85 -25.94
N GLN A 60 -6.64 -11.65 -25.28
CA GLN A 60 -6.84 -12.07 -23.91
C GLN A 60 -6.03 -11.15 -22.98
N ILE A 61 -6.67 -10.53 -22.01
CA ILE A 61 -6.01 -9.68 -21.04
C ILE A 61 -5.13 -10.55 -20.13
N LYS A 62 -3.82 -10.34 -20.20
CA LYS A 62 -2.78 -10.85 -19.30
C LYS A 62 -2.15 -9.64 -18.63
N GLY A 63 -2.77 -9.16 -17.55
CA GLY A 63 -2.49 -7.85 -17.02
C GLY A 63 -1.93 -7.85 -15.61
N LEU A 64 -1.40 -6.69 -15.24
CA LEU A 64 -0.99 -6.33 -13.89
C LEU A 64 -1.52 -4.94 -13.55
N THR A 65 -1.90 -4.73 -12.31
CA THR A 65 -2.16 -3.39 -11.81
C THR A 65 -0.84 -2.63 -11.64
N TRP A 66 -0.84 -1.33 -11.99
CA TRP A 66 0.38 -0.53 -12.10
C TRP A 66 0.68 0.21 -10.79
N GLY A 67 1.81 -0.08 -10.14
CA GLY A 67 2.27 0.56 -8.91
C GLY A 67 3.47 1.49 -9.04
N PRO A 68 4.38 1.32 -10.04
CA PRO A 68 5.55 2.21 -10.16
C PRO A 68 5.17 3.66 -10.48
N SER A 69 6.12 4.57 -10.25
CA SER A 69 5.97 5.94 -10.72
C SER A 69 5.71 5.98 -12.24
N ILE A 70 4.81 6.85 -12.68
CA ILE A 70 4.55 7.10 -14.10
C ILE A 70 5.84 7.56 -14.82
N ALA A 71 6.70 8.31 -14.13
CA ALA A 71 7.97 8.77 -14.69
C ALA A 71 8.95 7.63 -15.01
N ASP A 72 8.80 6.48 -14.37
CA ASP A 72 9.68 5.31 -14.56
C ASP A 72 9.09 4.29 -15.54
N ALA A 73 8.00 4.60 -16.23
CA ALA A 73 7.27 3.65 -17.10
C ALA A 73 8.19 2.94 -18.09
N ASP A 74 9.03 3.67 -18.82
CA ASP A 74 9.96 3.10 -19.81
C ASP A 74 10.94 2.09 -19.21
N ARG A 75 11.30 2.25 -17.94
CA ARG A 75 12.17 1.31 -17.23
C ARG A 75 11.52 -0.05 -16.99
N TYR A 76 10.20 -0.06 -16.72
CA TYR A 76 9.49 -1.27 -16.33
C TYR A 76 8.76 -1.98 -17.47
N MET A 77 8.45 -1.29 -18.59
CA MET A 77 7.75 -1.92 -19.71
C MET A 77 8.48 -3.12 -20.34
N PRO A 78 9.82 -3.12 -20.51
CA PRO A 78 10.53 -4.30 -21.00
C PRO A 78 10.40 -5.50 -20.05
N ASP A 79 10.41 -5.26 -18.73
CA ASP A 79 10.25 -6.32 -17.73
C ASP A 79 8.85 -6.93 -17.80
N LEU A 80 7.79 -6.12 -17.87
CA LEU A 80 6.41 -6.58 -18.09
C LEU A 80 6.29 -7.45 -19.35
N LYS A 81 6.91 -7.02 -20.45
CA LYS A 81 6.93 -7.81 -21.70
C LYS A 81 7.61 -9.16 -21.51
N SER A 82 8.72 -9.21 -20.77
CA SER A 82 9.43 -10.46 -20.45
C SER A 82 8.56 -11.42 -19.64
N MET A 83 7.65 -10.90 -18.82
CA MET A 83 6.67 -11.68 -18.09
C MET A 83 5.52 -12.22 -18.95
N GLY A 84 5.40 -11.81 -20.21
CA GLY A 84 4.24 -12.12 -21.05
C GLY A 84 3.03 -11.23 -20.78
N VAL A 85 3.20 -10.15 -20.01
CA VAL A 85 2.17 -9.14 -19.75
C VAL A 85 1.90 -8.33 -21.01
N ASN A 86 0.62 -8.14 -21.32
CA ASN A 86 0.17 -7.33 -22.46
C ASN A 86 -0.70 -6.14 -22.02
N THR A 87 -1.08 -6.06 -20.75
CA THR A 87 -2.02 -5.06 -20.24
C THR A 87 -1.58 -4.58 -18.86
N ILE A 88 -1.73 -3.28 -18.59
CA ILE A 88 -1.68 -2.73 -17.24
C ILE A 88 -3.02 -2.07 -16.90
N ARG A 89 -3.34 -1.96 -15.60
CA ARG A 89 -4.52 -1.23 -15.11
C ARG A 89 -4.10 -0.09 -14.18
N THR A 90 -4.75 1.06 -14.33
CA THR A 90 -4.61 2.23 -13.46
C THR A 90 -5.96 2.56 -12.82
N TRP A 91 -5.95 3.35 -11.73
CA TRP A 91 -7.17 3.81 -11.05
C TRP A 91 -7.54 5.25 -11.37
N GLY A 92 -6.60 6.02 -11.91
CA GLY A 92 -6.80 7.42 -12.27
C GLY A 92 -6.22 7.73 -13.64
N THR A 93 -6.84 8.67 -14.35
CA THR A 93 -6.37 9.19 -15.64
C THR A 93 -6.53 10.70 -15.67
N ASP A 94 -5.43 11.40 -15.86
CA ASP A 94 -5.35 12.86 -15.90
C ASP A 94 -4.20 13.34 -16.82
N ALA A 95 -3.81 14.61 -16.71
CA ALA A 95 -2.72 15.18 -17.50
C ALA A 95 -1.37 14.50 -17.28
N SER A 96 -1.12 13.94 -16.10
CA SER A 96 0.13 13.27 -15.76
C SER A 96 0.25 11.87 -16.37
N SER A 97 -0.84 11.30 -16.86
CA SER A 97 -0.91 9.94 -17.40
C SER A 97 -0.21 9.77 -18.76
N LYS A 98 0.04 10.86 -19.48
CA LYS A 98 0.59 10.81 -20.85
C LYS A 98 1.87 9.97 -20.98
N PRO A 99 2.92 10.13 -20.14
CA PRO A 99 4.14 9.33 -20.28
C PRO A 99 3.89 7.82 -20.14
N LEU A 100 2.96 7.41 -19.27
CA LEU A 100 2.60 6.01 -19.10
C LEU A 100 1.91 5.44 -20.35
N PHE A 101 0.94 6.17 -20.92
CA PHE A 101 0.25 5.75 -22.13
C PHE A 101 1.19 5.65 -23.32
N ASP A 102 2.08 6.63 -23.49
CA ASP A 102 3.05 6.65 -24.59
C ASP A 102 4.06 5.50 -24.45
N SER A 103 4.57 5.26 -23.25
CA SER A 103 5.47 4.15 -22.96
C SER A 103 4.80 2.80 -23.19
N ALA A 104 3.57 2.61 -22.71
CA ALA A 104 2.80 1.40 -22.93
C ALA A 104 2.60 1.14 -24.43
N ALA A 105 2.18 2.16 -25.20
CA ALA A 105 2.02 2.09 -26.62
C ALA A 105 3.32 1.72 -27.36
N ALA A 106 4.44 2.35 -26.99
CA ALA A 106 5.75 2.09 -27.60
C ALA A 106 6.22 0.65 -27.39
N HIS A 107 5.85 0.04 -26.25
CA HIS A 107 6.21 -1.35 -25.92
C HIS A 107 5.12 -2.38 -26.28
N GLY A 108 4.01 -1.95 -26.89
CA GLY A 108 2.89 -2.84 -27.25
C GLY A 108 2.17 -3.41 -26.03
N VAL A 109 2.12 -2.65 -24.95
CA VAL A 109 1.31 -2.91 -23.76
C VAL A 109 0.07 -2.04 -23.82
N LYS A 110 -1.07 -2.57 -23.39
CA LYS A 110 -2.34 -1.84 -23.33
C LYS A 110 -2.63 -1.36 -21.91
N VAL A 111 -3.48 -0.33 -21.81
CA VAL A 111 -3.86 0.28 -20.52
C VAL A 111 -5.39 0.18 -20.36
N ILE A 112 -5.82 -0.45 -19.27
CA ILE A 112 -7.16 -0.25 -18.72
C ILE A 112 -7.09 1.04 -17.90
N ALA A 113 -7.65 2.10 -18.46
CA ALA A 113 -7.54 3.46 -17.93
C ALA A 113 -8.65 3.75 -16.93
N GLY A 114 -8.29 3.87 -15.66
CA GLY A 114 -9.26 4.12 -14.57
C GLY A 114 -9.67 5.58 -14.47
N PHE A 115 -10.89 5.80 -14.01
CA PHE A 115 -11.41 7.08 -13.56
C PHE A 115 -11.95 6.92 -12.14
N TRP A 116 -11.33 7.56 -11.18
CA TRP A 116 -11.69 7.41 -9.78
C TRP A 116 -13.00 8.11 -9.44
N LEU A 117 -13.92 7.38 -8.79
CA LEU A 117 -15.15 7.92 -8.19
C LEU A 117 -15.15 7.68 -6.68
N GLN A 118 -15.51 8.71 -5.90
CA GLN A 118 -15.61 8.63 -4.44
C GLN A 118 -16.95 8.06 -3.97
N PRO A 119 -16.98 7.35 -2.83
CA PRO A 119 -15.85 6.68 -2.21
C PRO A 119 -15.49 5.44 -3.00
N GLY A 120 -14.20 5.13 -3.13
CA GLY A 120 -13.78 3.81 -3.57
C GLY A 120 -13.77 2.82 -2.41
N GLY A 121 -13.39 1.56 -2.67
CA GLY A 121 -13.01 0.61 -1.63
C GLY A 121 -11.55 0.83 -1.19
N GLY A 122 -11.23 0.42 0.02
CA GLY A 122 -9.88 0.45 0.55
C GLY A 122 -9.40 1.77 1.15
N PRO A 123 -8.16 1.78 1.68
CA PRO A 123 -7.55 2.95 2.29
C PRO A 123 -7.36 4.10 1.28
N GLY A 124 -7.63 5.33 1.71
CA GLY A 124 -7.50 6.49 0.85
C GLY A 124 -8.60 6.65 -0.21
N SER A 125 -9.71 5.95 -0.06
CA SER A 125 -10.83 5.88 -1.01
C SER A 125 -11.54 7.21 -1.28
N GLY A 126 -11.21 8.26 -0.55
CA GLY A 126 -11.86 9.57 -0.64
C GLY A 126 -13.07 9.72 0.27
N GLY A 127 -13.67 10.90 0.25
CA GLY A 127 -14.82 11.25 1.09
C GLY A 127 -16.14 10.72 0.58
N CYS A 128 -17.17 10.80 1.43
CA CYS A 128 -18.53 10.43 1.08
C CYS A 128 -19.13 11.41 0.05
N VAL A 129 -19.75 10.88 -0.98
CA VAL A 129 -20.50 11.65 -1.99
C VAL A 129 -21.97 11.21 -1.93
N ASN A 130 -22.86 12.18 -1.94
CA ASN A 130 -24.30 11.89 -2.06
C ASN A 130 -24.73 11.88 -3.54
N TYR A 131 -24.72 10.70 -4.15
CA TYR A 131 -25.04 10.55 -5.58
C TYR A 131 -26.47 10.92 -5.95
N ARG A 132 -27.37 11.04 -4.97
CA ARG A 132 -28.75 11.49 -5.20
C ARG A 132 -28.85 13.01 -5.34
N THR A 133 -28.05 13.75 -4.60
CA THR A 133 -28.21 15.20 -4.46
C THR A 133 -26.99 16.03 -4.83
N ASP A 134 -25.78 15.47 -4.80
CA ASP A 134 -24.56 16.21 -5.14
C ASP A 134 -24.41 16.35 -6.65
N THR A 135 -25.11 17.34 -7.19
CA THR A 135 -25.06 17.64 -8.62
C THR A 135 -23.74 18.31 -9.01
N ALA A 136 -23.08 19.02 -8.09
CA ALA A 136 -21.81 19.68 -8.37
C ALA A 136 -20.70 18.65 -8.64
N TYR A 137 -20.54 17.67 -7.77
CA TYR A 137 -19.59 16.58 -7.97
C TYR A 137 -19.88 15.78 -9.26
N LYS A 138 -21.14 15.40 -9.47
CA LYS A 138 -21.52 14.66 -10.69
C LYS A 138 -21.22 15.43 -11.97
N ASN A 139 -21.57 16.71 -12.01
CA ASN A 139 -21.28 17.55 -13.19
C ASN A 139 -19.78 17.71 -13.44
N GLN A 140 -18.99 17.88 -12.37
CA GLN A 140 -17.53 17.92 -12.49
C GLN A 140 -16.98 16.65 -13.15
N MET A 141 -17.41 15.45 -12.71
CA MET A 141 -16.94 14.19 -13.28
C MET A 141 -17.44 13.98 -14.73
N LEU A 142 -18.68 14.41 -15.04
CA LEU A 142 -19.24 14.36 -16.39
C LEU A 142 -18.51 15.28 -17.39
N ASP A 143 -17.85 16.33 -16.91
CA ASP A 143 -17.04 17.22 -17.72
C ASP A 143 -15.58 16.76 -17.80
N GLU A 144 -15.03 16.27 -16.68
CA GLU A 144 -13.62 15.92 -16.57
C GLU A 144 -13.27 14.62 -17.29
N PHE A 145 -14.02 13.55 -17.05
CA PHE A 145 -13.69 12.24 -17.65
C PHE A 145 -13.73 12.24 -19.18
N PRO A 146 -14.77 12.76 -19.83
CA PRO A 146 -14.76 12.86 -21.30
C PRO A 146 -13.62 13.72 -21.88
N LYS A 147 -13.16 14.73 -21.12
CA LYS A 147 -11.99 15.52 -21.50
C LYS A 147 -10.72 14.66 -21.59
N TRP A 148 -10.48 13.79 -20.60
CA TRP A 148 -9.34 12.90 -20.60
C TRP A 148 -9.50 11.77 -21.63
N VAL A 149 -10.70 11.25 -21.83
CA VAL A 149 -11.01 10.34 -22.93
C VAL A 149 -10.68 10.99 -24.26
N GLN A 150 -11.13 12.21 -24.54
CA GLN A 150 -10.80 12.96 -25.76
C GLN A 150 -9.29 13.14 -25.94
N THR A 151 -8.56 13.32 -24.84
CA THR A 151 -7.11 13.52 -24.86
C THR A 151 -6.36 12.23 -25.26
N TYR A 152 -6.82 11.07 -24.82
CA TYR A 152 -6.07 9.82 -24.93
C TYR A 152 -6.68 8.77 -25.87
N LYS A 153 -7.91 8.91 -26.33
CA LYS A 153 -8.61 7.91 -27.16
C LYS A 153 -7.84 7.49 -28.42
N ASP A 154 -7.04 8.38 -28.98
CA ASP A 154 -6.23 8.11 -30.17
C ASP A 154 -4.84 7.55 -29.83
N ASN A 155 -4.52 7.33 -28.54
CA ASN A 155 -3.27 6.69 -28.15
C ASN A 155 -3.38 5.17 -28.33
N PRO A 156 -2.47 4.53 -29.09
CA PRO A 156 -2.55 3.09 -29.34
C PRO A 156 -2.42 2.22 -28.08
N GLY A 157 -2.00 2.79 -26.96
CA GLY A 157 -1.93 2.11 -25.66
C GLY A 157 -3.29 1.92 -24.98
N VAL A 158 -4.31 2.68 -25.32
CA VAL A 158 -5.63 2.54 -24.66
C VAL A 158 -6.28 1.19 -25.02
N LEU A 159 -6.80 0.48 -24.00
CA LEU A 159 -7.58 -0.73 -24.17
C LEU A 159 -9.06 -0.49 -23.87
N MET A 160 -9.36 0.11 -22.74
CA MET A 160 -10.73 0.42 -22.31
C MET A 160 -10.72 1.44 -21.19
N TRP A 161 -11.90 1.97 -20.88
CA TRP A 161 -12.15 2.93 -19.79
C TRP A 161 -12.85 2.23 -18.64
N ASP A 162 -12.32 2.40 -17.40
CA ASP A 162 -12.83 1.78 -16.19
C ASP A 162 -13.30 2.87 -15.21
N VAL A 163 -14.61 3.00 -14.98
CA VAL A 163 -15.24 4.10 -14.26
C VAL A 163 -15.53 3.69 -12.82
N GLY A 164 -14.79 4.24 -11.87
CA GLY A 164 -14.89 3.92 -10.44
C GLY A 164 -14.11 2.66 -10.06
N ASN A 165 -13.85 2.52 -8.76
CA ASN A 165 -13.25 1.32 -8.18
C ASN A 165 -13.88 1.04 -6.83
N GLU A 166 -14.59 -0.09 -6.69
CA GLU A 166 -15.18 -0.58 -5.44
C GLU A 166 -16.12 0.40 -4.74
N SER A 167 -16.77 1.28 -5.50
CA SER A 167 -17.59 2.34 -4.91
C SER A 167 -18.92 1.82 -4.38
N VAL A 168 -19.50 0.76 -4.98
CA VAL A 168 -20.72 0.12 -4.43
C VAL A 168 -20.43 -0.47 -3.04
N LEU A 169 -19.22 -1.05 -2.86
CA LEU A 169 -18.73 -1.46 -1.55
C LEU A 169 -18.47 -0.23 -0.67
N GLY A 170 -17.68 0.73 -1.15
CA GLY A 170 -17.23 1.90 -0.38
C GLY A 170 -18.37 2.74 0.20
N LEU A 171 -19.51 2.81 -0.47
CA LEU A 171 -20.70 3.52 0.01
C LEU A 171 -21.21 3.02 1.37
N GLN A 172 -20.93 1.77 1.77
CA GLN A 172 -21.32 1.26 3.10
C GLN A 172 -20.59 1.96 4.25
N ASN A 173 -19.44 2.59 3.99
CA ASN A 173 -18.71 3.38 4.98
C ASN A 173 -19.37 4.75 5.22
N CYS A 174 -20.27 5.17 4.33
CA CYS A 174 -20.94 6.47 4.35
C CYS A 174 -22.42 6.38 4.73
N TYR A 175 -23.07 5.29 4.35
CA TYR A 175 -24.51 5.13 4.44
C TYR A 175 -24.89 3.75 4.98
N GLY A 176 -26.10 3.66 5.59
CA GLY A 176 -26.64 2.41 6.11
C GLY A 176 -28.09 2.19 5.70
N GLY A 177 -28.56 0.95 5.86
CA GLY A 177 -29.95 0.56 5.65
C GLY A 177 -30.50 0.95 4.28
N ALA A 178 -31.73 1.44 4.24
CA ALA A 178 -32.41 1.81 2.98
C ALA A 178 -31.72 2.98 2.24
N GLU A 179 -30.96 3.84 2.93
CA GLU A 179 -30.25 4.93 2.26
C GLU A 179 -29.04 4.39 1.49
N LEU A 180 -28.31 3.41 2.02
CA LEU A 180 -27.23 2.75 1.31
C LEU A 180 -27.71 2.17 -0.03
N GLU A 181 -28.86 1.48 -0.03
CA GLU A 181 -29.43 0.92 -1.25
C GLU A 181 -29.77 2.00 -2.29
N ARG A 182 -30.38 3.12 -1.83
CA ARG A 182 -30.66 4.26 -2.71
C ARG A 182 -29.41 4.92 -3.27
N GLN A 183 -28.34 4.97 -2.49
CA GLN A 183 -27.07 5.54 -2.94
C GLN A 183 -26.38 4.62 -3.94
N ARG A 184 -26.41 3.30 -3.74
CA ARG A 184 -25.90 2.31 -4.70
C ARG A 184 -26.63 2.37 -6.05
N ASP A 185 -27.95 2.48 -6.01
CA ASP A 185 -28.76 2.69 -7.23
C ASP A 185 -28.40 4.02 -7.92
N ALA A 186 -28.25 5.11 -7.17
CA ALA A 186 -27.91 6.41 -7.71
C ALA A 186 -26.47 6.45 -8.28
N TYR A 187 -25.51 5.81 -7.59
CA TYR A 187 -24.14 5.69 -8.07
C TYR A 187 -24.08 4.93 -9.39
N THR A 188 -24.70 3.75 -9.47
CA THR A 188 -24.64 2.94 -10.69
C THR A 188 -25.40 3.58 -11.86
N SER A 189 -26.47 4.34 -11.59
CA SER A 189 -27.13 5.20 -12.61
C SER A 189 -26.18 6.30 -13.08
N PHE A 190 -25.43 6.92 -12.18
CA PHE A 190 -24.43 7.93 -12.54
C PHE A 190 -23.27 7.35 -13.36
N VAL A 191 -22.79 6.15 -13.02
CA VAL A 191 -21.81 5.42 -13.87
C VAL A 191 -22.33 5.25 -15.29
N ASN A 192 -23.62 4.94 -15.45
CA ASN A 192 -24.23 4.85 -16.79
C ASN A 192 -24.23 6.19 -17.55
N ASP A 193 -24.48 7.29 -16.87
CA ASP A 193 -24.41 8.62 -17.49
C ASP A 193 -22.98 8.95 -17.94
N VAL A 194 -21.98 8.57 -17.13
CA VAL A 194 -20.55 8.69 -17.49
C VAL A 194 -20.24 7.81 -18.72
N ALA A 195 -20.68 6.55 -18.73
CA ALA A 195 -20.45 5.63 -19.85
C ALA A 195 -21.03 6.20 -21.17
N LYS A 196 -22.25 6.74 -21.16
CA LYS A 196 -22.84 7.44 -22.32
C LYS A 196 -21.99 8.60 -22.82
N ARG A 197 -21.46 9.41 -21.89
CA ARG A 197 -20.59 10.54 -22.23
C ARG A 197 -19.28 10.08 -22.84
N ILE A 198 -18.69 9.01 -22.30
CA ILE A 198 -17.47 8.42 -22.85
C ILE A 198 -17.74 7.87 -24.26
N HIS A 199 -18.78 7.09 -24.49
CA HIS A 199 -19.12 6.55 -25.80
C HIS A 199 -19.40 7.64 -26.84
N ALA A 200 -19.96 8.79 -26.42
CA ALA A 200 -20.18 9.92 -27.33
C ALA A 200 -18.87 10.56 -27.82
N VAL A 201 -17.79 10.45 -27.04
CA VAL A 201 -16.45 10.97 -27.36
C VAL A 201 -15.59 9.89 -28.01
N ASP A 202 -15.70 8.65 -27.55
CA ASP A 202 -14.90 7.50 -27.97
C ASP A 202 -15.76 6.25 -28.18
N PRO A 203 -16.29 6.03 -29.39
CA PRO A 203 -16.99 4.80 -29.73
C PRO A 203 -16.06 3.62 -30.04
N GLY A 204 -14.75 3.83 -29.97
CA GLY A 204 -13.72 2.86 -30.35
C GLY A 204 -13.25 1.95 -29.22
N HIS A 205 -13.52 2.31 -27.97
CA HIS A 205 -13.07 1.56 -26.80
C HIS A 205 -14.24 1.22 -25.86
N PRO A 206 -14.24 0.01 -25.26
CA PRO A 206 -15.24 -0.38 -24.28
C PRO A 206 -15.17 0.42 -22.99
N VAL A 207 -16.32 0.53 -22.31
CA VAL A 207 -16.46 1.12 -20.97
C VAL A 207 -16.93 0.06 -19.97
N THR A 208 -16.27 0.02 -18.82
CA THR A 208 -16.63 -0.84 -17.70
C THR A 208 -16.65 -0.06 -16.39
N SER A 209 -17.05 -0.73 -15.31
CA SER A 209 -16.95 -0.22 -13.94
C SER A 209 -16.60 -1.37 -13.00
N THR A 210 -15.57 -1.18 -12.20
CA THR A 210 -15.03 -2.18 -11.29
C THR A 210 -15.66 -2.08 -9.90
N ASP A 211 -16.02 -3.24 -9.31
CA ASP A 211 -16.36 -3.29 -7.89
C ASP A 211 -15.71 -4.48 -7.16
N ALA A 212 -15.80 -4.48 -5.81
CA ALA A 212 -15.08 -5.41 -4.94
C ALA A 212 -15.64 -6.84 -4.93
N TRP A 213 -16.86 -7.05 -5.41
CA TRP A 213 -17.48 -8.38 -5.42
C TRP A 213 -18.66 -8.45 -6.41
N VAL A 214 -18.99 -9.65 -6.81
CA VAL A 214 -20.10 -9.91 -7.76
C VAL A 214 -21.48 -9.46 -7.26
N GLY A 215 -21.65 -9.21 -5.97
CA GLY A 215 -22.88 -8.63 -5.40
C GLY A 215 -23.15 -7.19 -5.80
N ALA A 216 -22.17 -6.48 -6.38
CA ALA A 216 -22.36 -5.17 -6.99
C ALA A 216 -23.03 -5.26 -8.38
N TRP A 217 -22.87 -6.38 -9.10
CA TRP A 217 -23.37 -6.54 -10.47
C TRP A 217 -24.89 -6.41 -10.65
N PRO A 218 -25.77 -6.80 -9.68
CA PRO A 218 -27.21 -6.53 -9.80
C PRO A 218 -27.55 -5.05 -9.98
N TYR A 219 -26.82 -4.15 -9.30
CA TYR A 219 -27.02 -2.69 -9.43
C TYR A 219 -26.59 -2.21 -10.82
N PHE A 220 -25.44 -2.66 -11.32
CA PHE A 220 -24.99 -2.32 -12.67
C PHE A 220 -25.91 -2.92 -13.75
N LYS A 221 -26.36 -4.15 -13.59
CA LYS A 221 -27.33 -4.79 -14.49
C LYS A 221 -28.63 -3.98 -14.59
N LYS A 222 -29.09 -3.46 -13.45
CA LYS A 222 -30.32 -2.66 -13.36
C LYS A 222 -30.16 -1.25 -13.93
N ASN A 223 -29.06 -0.58 -13.56
CA ASN A 223 -28.94 0.88 -13.70
C ASN A 223 -27.91 1.33 -14.74
N ALA A 224 -27.02 0.46 -15.23
CA ALA A 224 -25.94 0.81 -16.13
C ALA A 224 -25.91 -0.05 -17.40
N PRO A 225 -26.97 -0.01 -18.25
CA PRO A 225 -27.05 -0.80 -19.46
C PRO A 225 -26.03 -0.41 -20.54
N ASP A 226 -25.45 0.80 -20.48
CA ASP A 226 -24.49 1.29 -21.47
C ASP A 226 -23.02 0.85 -21.16
N LEU A 227 -22.76 0.14 -20.06
CA LEU A 227 -21.48 -0.55 -19.88
C LEU A 227 -21.35 -1.71 -20.89
N ASP A 228 -20.17 -1.92 -21.47
CA ASP A 228 -19.94 -2.98 -22.46
C ASP A 228 -19.70 -4.35 -21.83
N LEU A 229 -19.15 -4.37 -20.62
CA LEU A 229 -18.80 -5.56 -19.86
C LEU A 229 -18.88 -5.29 -18.36
N TYR A 230 -18.89 -6.34 -17.55
CA TYR A 230 -18.74 -6.25 -16.10
C TYR A 230 -17.28 -6.33 -15.70
N ALA A 231 -16.94 -5.77 -14.56
CA ALA A 231 -15.61 -5.89 -13.95
C ALA A 231 -15.73 -6.18 -12.45
N VAL A 232 -14.76 -6.92 -11.91
CA VAL A 232 -14.76 -7.26 -10.49
C VAL A 232 -13.33 -7.48 -9.99
N ASN A 233 -13.05 -6.96 -8.79
CA ASN A 233 -11.92 -7.36 -7.98
C ASN A 233 -12.32 -8.63 -7.21
N SER A 234 -11.56 -9.72 -7.36
CA SER A 234 -11.90 -10.98 -6.73
C SER A 234 -10.64 -11.79 -6.47
N TYR A 235 -10.37 -12.09 -5.22
CA TYR A 235 -9.17 -12.80 -4.77
C TYR A 235 -9.49 -14.29 -4.49
N ASN A 236 -9.79 -14.68 -3.27
CA ASN A 236 -10.10 -16.08 -2.95
C ASN A 236 -11.32 -16.61 -3.71
N ALA A 237 -12.31 -15.76 -3.93
CA ALA A 237 -13.57 -16.12 -4.60
C ALA A 237 -13.48 -16.10 -6.13
N VAL A 238 -12.31 -15.85 -6.74
CA VAL A 238 -12.17 -15.69 -8.20
C VAL A 238 -12.68 -16.91 -8.98
N CYS A 239 -12.53 -18.10 -8.44
CA CYS A 239 -13.01 -19.33 -9.08
C CYS A 239 -14.54 -19.45 -9.14
N ASP A 240 -15.25 -18.74 -8.26
CA ASP A 240 -16.70 -18.77 -8.14
C ASP A 240 -17.40 -17.71 -9.00
N VAL A 241 -16.65 -16.76 -9.55
CA VAL A 241 -17.19 -15.62 -10.32
C VAL A 241 -18.02 -16.09 -11.51
N ARG A 242 -17.60 -17.14 -12.24
CA ARG A 242 -18.39 -17.70 -13.34
C ARG A 242 -19.74 -18.23 -12.85
N SER A 243 -19.74 -18.99 -11.77
CA SER A 243 -20.99 -19.53 -11.19
C SER A 243 -21.95 -18.42 -10.76
N ALA A 244 -21.40 -17.33 -10.18
CA ALA A 244 -22.18 -16.15 -9.82
C ALA A 244 -22.74 -15.43 -11.06
N TRP A 245 -21.95 -15.31 -12.12
CA TRP A 245 -22.36 -14.74 -13.40
C TRP A 245 -23.52 -15.54 -14.01
N GLU A 246 -23.42 -16.85 -14.07
CA GLU A 246 -24.47 -17.74 -14.60
C GLU A 246 -25.74 -17.65 -13.75
N LYS A 247 -25.64 -17.75 -12.44
CA LYS A 247 -26.79 -17.66 -11.50
C LYS A 247 -27.49 -16.31 -11.56
N GLY A 248 -26.74 -15.22 -11.79
CA GLY A 248 -27.26 -13.87 -11.90
C GLY A 248 -27.93 -13.59 -13.26
N GLY A 249 -27.84 -14.52 -14.24
CA GLY A 249 -28.42 -14.34 -15.56
C GLY A 249 -27.84 -13.13 -16.28
N TYR A 250 -26.53 -12.94 -16.18
CA TYR A 250 -25.83 -11.86 -16.87
C TYR A 250 -25.58 -12.22 -18.33
N THR A 251 -25.65 -11.21 -19.22
CA THR A 251 -25.58 -11.40 -20.68
C THR A 251 -24.39 -10.70 -21.30
N LYS A 252 -23.59 -9.98 -20.55
CA LYS A 252 -22.35 -9.37 -20.98
C LYS A 252 -21.18 -10.12 -20.37
N PRO A 253 -20.01 -10.18 -21.03
CA PRO A 253 -18.83 -10.79 -20.45
C PRO A 253 -18.29 -9.99 -19.28
N TYR A 254 -17.21 -10.49 -18.66
CA TYR A 254 -16.55 -9.78 -17.58
C TYR A 254 -15.03 -9.88 -17.69
N ILE A 255 -14.37 -8.97 -16.94
CA ILE A 255 -12.95 -9.03 -16.62
C ILE A 255 -12.77 -9.10 -15.10
N ILE A 256 -11.68 -9.72 -14.68
CA ILE A 256 -11.21 -9.65 -13.30
C ILE A 256 -10.16 -8.54 -13.23
N THR A 257 -10.50 -7.46 -12.55
CA THR A 257 -9.69 -6.24 -12.54
C THR A 257 -8.65 -6.21 -11.43
N GLU A 258 -8.83 -7.04 -10.41
CA GLU A 258 -7.82 -7.35 -9.42
C GLU A 258 -8.00 -8.79 -8.94
N THR A 259 -6.90 -9.54 -8.88
CA THR A 259 -6.87 -10.89 -8.33
C THR A 259 -5.44 -11.27 -7.92
N GLY A 260 -5.34 -12.34 -7.12
CA GLY A 260 -4.05 -12.82 -6.64
C GLY A 260 -4.22 -13.84 -5.51
N PRO A 261 -3.30 -13.87 -4.54
CA PRO A 261 -3.44 -14.63 -3.31
C PRO A 261 -4.56 -14.03 -2.42
N ALA A 262 -4.88 -14.72 -1.33
CA ALA A 262 -5.83 -14.21 -0.34
C ALA A 262 -5.39 -12.83 0.18
N GLY A 263 -6.35 -11.93 0.30
CA GLY A 263 -6.14 -10.61 0.88
C GLY A 263 -6.14 -10.64 2.41
N GLU A 264 -5.71 -9.54 3.01
CA GLU A 264 -5.68 -9.38 4.48
C GLU A 264 -7.06 -9.65 5.12
N TRP A 265 -8.13 -9.25 4.43
CA TRP A 265 -9.53 -9.44 4.85
C TRP A 265 -10.06 -10.87 4.66
N GLU A 266 -9.30 -11.78 4.06
CA GLU A 266 -9.71 -13.15 3.74
C GLU A 266 -8.98 -14.21 4.58
N VAL A 267 -8.08 -13.81 5.46
CA VAL A 267 -7.28 -14.69 6.31
C VAL A 267 -7.62 -14.49 7.79
N PRO A 268 -7.42 -15.51 8.63
CA PRO A 268 -7.60 -15.34 10.06
C PRO A 268 -6.50 -14.49 10.67
N ASP A 269 -6.79 -13.88 11.82
CA ASP A 269 -5.80 -13.19 12.63
C ASP A 269 -4.92 -14.18 13.43
N ASP A 270 -3.70 -13.74 13.73
CA ASP A 270 -2.81 -14.39 14.66
C ASP A 270 -3.14 -14.06 16.13
N ALA A 271 -2.34 -14.57 17.07
CA ALA A 271 -2.54 -14.34 18.51
C ALA A 271 -2.42 -12.86 18.94
N ASN A 272 -1.81 -12.01 18.12
CA ASN A 272 -1.68 -10.57 18.38
C ASN A 272 -2.80 -9.74 17.73
N GLY A 273 -3.71 -10.39 16.98
CA GLY A 273 -4.80 -9.72 16.26
C GLY A 273 -4.35 -9.14 14.91
N VAL A 274 -3.34 -9.74 14.28
CA VAL A 274 -2.82 -9.36 12.97
C VAL A 274 -3.15 -10.45 11.96
N PRO A 275 -3.70 -10.09 10.79
CA PRO A 275 -3.96 -11.05 9.73
C PRO A 275 -2.72 -11.88 9.37
N LEU A 276 -2.89 -13.20 9.33
CA LEU A 276 -1.84 -14.17 9.00
C LEU A 276 -1.47 -14.06 7.51
N GLU A 277 -0.46 -13.29 7.21
CA GLU A 277 0.00 -13.12 5.83
C GLU A 277 0.53 -14.44 5.26
N PRO A 278 0.02 -14.89 4.09
CA PRO A 278 0.54 -16.08 3.44
C PRO A 278 2.01 -15.90 3.04
N GLY A 279 2.84 -16.92 3.25
CA GLY A 279 4.24 -16.92 2.79
C GLY A 279 4.36 -16.93 1.26
N ASP A 280 5.54 -16.63 0.74
CA ASP A 280 5.78 -16.44 -0.69
C ASP A 280 5.33 -17.62 -1.57
N ARG A 281 5.50 -18.87 -1.10
CA ARG A 281 5.01 -20.04 -1.84
C ARG A 281 3.49 -20.04 -1.95
N ALA A 282 2.79 -19.81 -0.86
CA ALA A 282 1.32 -19.79 -0.86
C ALA A 282 0.78 -18.64 -1.74
N LYS A 283 1.47 -17.50 -1.75
CA LYS A 283 1.13 -16.39 -2.64
C LYS A 283 1.35 -16.74 -4.11
N ALA A 284 2.48 -17.38 -4.45
CA ALA A 284 2.76 -17.82 -5.82
C ALA A 284 1.73 -18.85 -6.32
N ASP A 285 1.34 -19.80 -5.44
CA ASP A 285 0.28 -20.74 -5.72
C ASP A 285 -1.08 -20.05 -5.89
N GLY A 286 -1.35 -18.99 -5.10
CA GLY A 286 -2.55 -18.15 -5.20
C GLY A 286 -2.67 -17.48 -6.57
N TYR A 287 -1.61 -16.86 -7.08
CA TYR A 287 -1.58 -16.27 -8.43
C TYR A 287 -1.78 -17.32 -9.52
N THR A 288 -1.12 -18.47 -9.39
CA THR A 288 -1.25 -19.58 -10.35
C THR A 288 -2.69 -20.10 -10.39
N ARG A 289 -3.30 -20.30 -9.20
CA ARG A 289 -4.70 -20.71 -9.07
C ARG A 289 -5.65 -19.69 -9.68
N ALA A 290 -5.46 -18.39 -9.36
CA ALA A 290 -6.30 -17.33 -9.87
C ALA A 290 -6.31 -17.30 -11.40
N TRP A 291 -5.13 -17.38 -12.03
CA TRP A 291 -5.06 -17.44 -13.49
C TRP A 291 -5.71 -18.69 -14.07
N GLY A 292 -5.52 -19.83 -13.42
CA GLY A 292 -6.17 -21.09 -13.82
C GLY A 292 -7.70 -20.98 -13.82
N CYS A 293 -8.28 -20.33 -12.80
CA CYS A 293 -9.72 -20.10 -12.74
C CYS A 293 -10.17 -19.13 -13.86
N VAL A 294 -9.48 -18.01 -14.03
CA VAL A 294 -9.82 -17.02 -15.08
C VAL A 294 -9.81 -17.67 -16.46
N THR A 295 -8.77 -18.44 -16.79
CA THR A 295 -8.68 -19.14 -18.09
C THR A 295 -9.66 -20.28 -18.23
N GLY A 296 -10.12 -20.86 -17.12
CA GLY A 296 -11.21 -21.85 -17.07
C GLY A 296 -12.60 -21.25 -17.35
N HIS A 297 -12.77 -19.93 -17.19
CA HIS A 297 -14.02 -19.22 -17.44
C HIS A 297 -14.20 -18.85 -18.93
N ARG A 298 -13.96 -19.81 -19.81
CA ARG A 298 -13.97 -19.63 -21.28
C ARG A 298 -15.28 -19.07 -21.78
N GLY A 299 -15.19 -18.15 -22.76
CA GLY A 299 -16.32 -17.54 -23.43
C GLY A 299 -17.07 -16.50 -22.60
N VAL A 300 -16.63 -16.22 -21.38
CA VAL A 300 -17.23 -15.18 -20.52
C VAL A 300 -16.20 -14.28 -19.85
N ALA A 301 -15.06 -14.80 -19.38
CA ALA A 301 -13.96 -13.97 -18.85
C ALA A 301 -13.02 -13.57 -19.98
N LEU A 302 -12.80 -12.27 -20.14
CA LEU A 302 -11.93 -11.71 -21.18
C LEU A 302 -10.45 -11.64 -20.74
N GLY A 303 -10.18 -12.03 -19.50
CA GLY A 303 -8.86 -12.08 -18.86
C GLY A 303 -8.85 -11.40 -17.49
N ALA A 304 -7.65 -11.08 -17.00
CA ALA A 304 -7.47 -10.47 -15.69
C ALA A 304 -6.28 -9.54 -15.63
N THR A 305 -6.29 -8.64 -14.62
CA THR A 305 -5.10 -7.97 -14.08
C THR A 305 -4.80 -8.50 -12.69
N MET A 306 -3.57 -9.01 -12.49
CA MET A 306 -3.11 -9.47 -11.18
C MET A 306 -2.70 -8.26 -10.33
N PHE A 307 -3.00 -8.31 -9.05
CA PHE A 307 -2.62 -7.31 -8.09
C PHE A 307 -1.38 -7.79 -7.32
N HIS A 308 -0.19 -7.16 -7.32
CA HIS A 308 0.12 -5.83 -7.78
C HIS A 308 1.58 -5.75 -8.27
N TYR A 309 1.87 -4.98 -9.30
CA TYR A 309 3.22 -4.77 -9.83
C TYR A 309 3.84 -3.50 -9.27
N GLY A 310 4.85 -3.64 -8.40
CA GLY A 310 5.55 -2.53 -7.77
C GLY A 310 4.96 -2.09 -6.44
N THR A 311 5.12 -0.82 -6.11
CA THR A 311 4.75 -0.26 -4.81
C THR A 311 3.23 -0.23 -4.62
N GLU A 312 2.78 -0.83 -3.55
CA GLU A 312 1.42 -0.66 -3.01
C GLU A 312 1.47 0.23 -1.77
N TYR A 313 0.36 0.87 -1.46
CA TYR A 313 0.25 1.76 -0.30
C TYR A 313 -0.59 1.16 0.83
N ASP A 314 -1.01 -0.09 0.67
CA ASP A 314 -1.86 -0.83 1.57
C ASP A 314 -1.10 -2.02 2.17
N PHE A 315 -1.62 -2.60 3.24
CA PHE A 315 -1.17 -3.88 3.80
C PHE A 315 0.34 -3.95 4.08
N GLY A 316 0.91 -2.84 4.57
CA GLY A 316 2.34 -2.73 4.84
C GLY A 316 3.21 -2.60 3.60
N GLY A 317 2.61 -2.31 2.44
CA GLY A 317 3.34 -2.03 1.19
C GLY A 317 4.00 -3.25 0.54
N ILE A 318 3.74 -4.47 1.03
CA ILE A 318 4.46 -5.67 0.60
C ILE A 318 3.55 -6.89 0.39
N TRP A 319 2.31 -6.87 0.86
CA TRP A 319 1.42 -8.03 0.83
C TRP A 319 1.29 -8.63 -0.58
N PHE A 320 0.92 -7.81 -1.56
CA PHE A 320 0.73 -8.20 -2.95
C PHE A 320 1.89 -7.82 -3.87
N ASN A 321 2.84 -7.02 -3.40
CA ASN A 321 3.92 -6.50 -4.22
C ASN A 321 4.80 -7.62 -4.79
N LEU A 322 4.81 -7.77 -6.12
CA LEU A 322 5.60 -8.78 -6.82
C LEU A 322 7.10 -8.49 -6.80
N LEU A 323 7.48 -7.21 -6.64
CA LEU A 323 8.89 -6.76 -6.67
C LEU A 323 9.17 -5.65 -5.65
N PRO A 324 9.10 -5.96 -4.34
CA PRO A 324 9.39 -4.98 -3.30
C PRO A 324 10.82 -4.45 -3.43
N ALA A 325 10.96 -3.11 -3.42
CA ALA A 325 12.23 -2.43 -3.67
C ALA A 325 12.94 -2.85 -4.98
N GLY A 326 12.19 -3.33 -5.98
CA GLY A 326 12.71 -3.80 -7.26
C GLY A 326 13.26 -5.23 -7.24
N GLN A 327 13.18 -5.94 -6.12
CA GLN A 327 13.61 -7.33 -5.99
C GLN A 327 12.44 -8.28 -6.27
N LYS A 328 12.67 -9.30 -7.10
CA LYS A 328 11.62 -10.21 -7.59
C LYS A 328 11.32 -11.31 -6.60
N ARG A 329 10.05 -11.48 -6.27
CA ARG A 329 9.55 -12.55 -5.40
C ARG A 329 9.20 -13.80 -6.20
N LEU A 330 8.97 -14.92 -5.51
CA LEU A 330 8.47 -16.16 -6.14
C LEU A 330 7.15 -15.93 -6.89
N SER A 331 6.30 -15.04 -6.39
CA SER A 331 5.04 -14.63 -7.03
C SER A 331 5.24 -13.96 -8.40
N TYR A 332 6.30 -13.16 -8.57
CA TYR A 332 6.66 -12.58 -9.86
C TYR A 332 6.86 -13.67 -10.92
N TYR A 333 7.61 -14.69 -10.60
CA TYR A 333 7.89 -15.81 -11.51
C TYR A 333 6.68 -16.71 -11.72
N ALA A 334 5.79 -16.83 -10.72
CA ALA A 334 4.52 -17.53 -10.87
C ALA A 334 3.62 -16.84 -11.92
N VAL A 335 3.50 -15.52 -11.85
CA VAL A 335 2.77 -14.73 -12.86
C VAL A 335 3.46 -14.81 -14.22
N LYS A 336 4.79 -14.68 -14.27
CA LYS A 336 5.56 -14.82 -15.53
C LYS A 336 5.28 -16.16 -16.21
N ARG A 337 5.35 -17.28 -15.48
CA ARG A 337 5.00 -18.60 -16.03
C ARG A 337 3.53 -18.70 -16.46
N ALA A 338 2.62 -18.19 -15.65
CA ALA A 338 1.19 -18.21 -15.94
C ALA A 338 0.85 -17.47 -17.25
N TYR A 339 1.55 -16.39 -17.53
CA TYR A 339 1.36 -15.59 -18.73
C TYR A 339 2.17 -16.07 -19.94
N GLY A 340 3.00 -17.09 -19.75
CA GLY A 340 3.79 -17.70 -20.83
C GLY A 340 5.13 -16.99 -21.10
N GLY A 341 5.63 -16.23 -20.14
CA GLY A 341 7.00 -15.72 -20.19
C GLY A 341 8.03 -16.84 -19.99
N ASP A 342 9.18 -16.70 -20.63
CA ASP A 342 10.26 -17.69 -20.51
C ASP A 342 10.94 -17.57 -19.14
N THR A 343 10.93 -18.68 -18.39
CA THR A 343 11.59 -18.80 -17.08
C THR A 343 12.77 -19.77 -17.08
N SER A 344 13.17 -20.28 -18.23
CA SER A 344 14.21 -21.32 -18.34
C SER A 344 15.62 -20.87 -17.94
N HIS A 345 15.85 -19.60 -17.92
CA HIS A 345 17.14 -18.97 -17.57
C HIS A 345 17.05 -18.03 -16.36
N ASP A 346 15.90 -18.01 -15.68
CA ASP A 346 15.74 -17.19 -14.50
C ASP A 346 16.45 -17.85 -13.30
N ASN A 347 17.16 -17.06 -12.51
CA ASN A 347 17.59 -17.45 -11.17
C ASN A 347 16.37 -17.50 -10.25
N THR A 348 16.31 -18.47 -9.36
CA THR A 348 15.15 -18.75 -8.52
C THR A 348 15.23 -17.98 -7.20
N PRO A 349 14.18 -17.27 -6.78
CA PRO A 349 14.20 -16.57 -5.50
C PRO A 349 14.44 -17.49 -4.31
N PRO A 350 15.10 -17.00 -3.25
CA PRO A 350 15.25 -17.72 -2.01
C PRO A 350 13.92 -18.19 -1.45
N ALA A 351 13.87 -19.41 -0.98
CA ALA A 351 12.70 -20.00 -0.34
C ALA A 351 12.83 -19.89 1.18
N VAL A 352 12.00 -19.07 1.81
CA VAL A 352 11.88 -19.01 3.27
C VAL A 352 10.85 -20.06 3.69
N SER A 353 11.30 -21.07 4.42
CA SER A 353 10.43 -22.19 4.85
C SER A 353 9.90 -22.02 6.27
N ASP A 354 10.56 -21.20 7.07
CA ASP A 354 10.16 -20.92 8.44
C ASP A 354 10.72 -19.57 8.89
N PHE A 355 9.92 -18.82 9.67
CA PHE A 355 10.31 -17.58 10.32
C PHE A 355 9.63 -17.53 11.69
N THR A 356 10.40 -17.52 12.75
CA THR A 356 9.89 -17.51 14.12
C THR A 356 10.61 -16.47 14.98
N VAL A 357 9.91 -16.01 16.02
CA VAL A 357 10.44 -15.18 17.08
C VAL A 357 10.84 -16.10 18.23
N GLU A 358 12.12 -16.07 18.65
CA GLU A 358 12.56 -16.85 19.82
C GLU A 358 11.96 -16.23 21.09
N GLY A 359 11.27 -17.06 21.89
CA GLY A 359 10.58 -16.64 23.09
C GLY A 359 9.10 -16.33 22.86
N ASP A 360 8.56 -15.36 23.57
CA ASP A 360 7.14 -14.99 23.52
C ASP A 360 6.92 -13.79 22.63
N ALA A 361 6.48 -14.02 21.39
CA ALA A 361 6.13 -12.97 20.43
C ALA A 361 4.98 -12.06 20.92
N GLY A 362 4.17 -12.53 21.86
CA GLY A 362 3.09 -11.76 22.50
C GLY A 362 3.60 -10.82 23.62
N ARG A 363 4.90 -10.88 24.00
CA ARG A 363 5.45 -10.12 25.11
C ARG A 363 6.93 -9.75 24.94
N VAL A 364 7.25 -9.09 23.84
CA VAL A 364 8.61 -8.60 23.55
C VAL A 364 8.84 -7.29 24.31
N GLN A 365 9.91 -7.16 25.08
CA GLN A 365 10.19 -5.91 25.79
C GLN A 365 10.72 -4.83 24.85
N ALA A 366 10.18 -3.62 24.97
CA ALA A 366 10.59 -2.45 24.20
C ALA A 366 12.10 -2.17 24.32
N GLY A 367 12.74 -1.90 23.20
CA GLY A 367 14.17 -1.56 23.12
C GLY A 367 15.14 -2.68 23.54
N ARG A 368 14.68 -3.91 23.72
CA ARG A 368 15.52 -5.07 24.07
C ARG A 368 15.85 -5.90 22.85
N ASP A 369 16.92 -6.69 22.99
CA ASP A 369 17.32 -7.66 21.95
C ASP A 369 16.19 -8.67 21.70
N LEU A 370 15.87 -8.85 20.45
CA LEU A 370 14.92 -9.82 19.93
C LEU A 370 15.67 -10.76 18.98
N THR A 371 15.60 -12.05 19.24
CA THR A 371 16.19 -13.05 18.33
C THR A 371 15.11 -13.64 17.45
N LEU A 372 15.40 -13.66 16.16
CA LEU A 372 14.58 -14.22 15.11
C LEU A 372 15.26 -15.47 14.56
N ALA A 373 14.51 -16.51 14.27
CA ALA A 373 15.02 -17.71 13.60
C ALA A 373 14.39 -17.83 12.21
N VAL A 374 15.23 -17.91 11.20
CA VAL A 374 14.87 -17.95 9.77
C VAL A 374 15.46 -19.22 9.17
N ARG A 375 14.62 -20.02 8.50
CA ARG A 375 15.07 -21.12 7.67
C ARG A 375 14.85 -20.76 6.21
N ALA A 376 15.92 -20.48 5.53
CA ALA A 376 15.90 -20.17 4.12
C ALA A 376 16.89 -21.05 3.35
N THR A 377 16.54 -21.35 2.12
CA THR A 377 17.41 -22.06 1.17
C THR A 377 17.31 -21.37 -0.17
N ASP A 378 18.41 -21.40 -0.90
CA ASP A 378 18.42 -20.98 -2.28
C ASP A 378 18.43 -22.21 -3.19
N PRO A 379 17.48 -22.31 -4.16
CA PRO A 379 17.40 -23.45 -5.06
C PRO A 379 18.59 -23.57 -6.02
N ASP A 380 19.25 -22.45 -6.34
CA ASP A 380 20.40 -22.40 -7.25
C ASP A 380 21.75 -22.48 -6.48
N GLY A 381 21.68 -22.44 -5.14
CA GLY A 381 22.83 -22.55 -4.25
C GLY A 381 23.53 -21.23 -3.98
N ASP A 382 22.87 -20.11 -4.23
CA ASP A 382 23.43 -18.77 -4.05
C ASP A 382 23.56 -18.40 -2.57
N ALA A 383 24.50 -17.48 -2.28
CA ALA A 383 24.72 -16.99 -0.92
C ALA A 383 23.59 -16.06 -0.48
N LEU A 384 23.02 -16.34 0.70
CA LEU A 384 21.91 -15.58 1.24
C LEU A 384 22.35 -14.41 2.11
N SER A 385 21.64 -13.30 1.98
CA SER A 385 21.75 -12.12 2.85
C SER A 385 20.38 -11.80 3.46
N TYR A 386 20.39 -11.22 4.66
CA TYR A 386 19.18 -10.96 5.44
C TYR A 386 18.98 -9.48 5.71
N GLU A 387 17.76 -9.02 5.64
CA GLU A 387 17.28 -7.72 6.10
C GLU A 387 16.04 -7.93 6.95
N VAL A 388 15.95 -7.23 8.08
CA VAL A 388 14.76 -7.25 8.94
C VAL A 388 14.17 -5.85 8.97
N LEU A 389 12.85 -5.76 8.76
CA LEU A 389 12.12 -4.50 8.80
C LEU A 389 10.94 -4.62 9.75
N ASP A 390 10.46 -3.50 10.25
CA ASP A 390 9.22 -3.41 10.97
C ASP A 390 8.21 -2.46 10.31
N ASN A 391 6.96 -2.57 10.76
CA ASN A 391 5.89 -1.69 10.32
C ASN A 391 4.89 -1.47 11.47
N SER A 392 4.46 -0.21 11.64
CA SER A 392 3.54 0.22 12.70
C SER A 392 2.07 0.27 12.28
N MET A 393 1.68 -0.42 11.21
CA MET A 393 0.32 -0.37 10.63
C MET A 393 -0.78 -0.65 11.66
N TYR A 394 -0.53 -1.59 12.59
CA TYR A 394 -1.49 -2.00 13.61
C TYR A 394 -1.46 -1.14 14.88
N ILE A 395 -0.65 -0.09 14.90
CA ILE A 395 -0.58 0.88 15.99
C ILE A 395 -1.18 2.23 15.56
N ASP A 396 -0.71 2.78 14.45
CA ASP A 396 -1.04 4.12 13.98
C ASP A 396 -1.29 4.21 12.47
N LYS A 397 -1.50 3.05 11.82
CA LYS A 397 -1.66 2.93 10.36
C LYS A 397 -0.44 3.41 9.58
N GLY A 398 0.76 3.30 10.18
CA GLY A 398 2.03 3.57 9.52
C GLY A 398 2.21 2.67 8.29
N LYS A 399 2.62 3.27 7.17
CA LYS A 399 2.76 2.56 5.89
C LYS A 399 4.21 2.19 5.58
N ASP A 400 5.16 2.84 6.22
CA ASP A 400 6.58 2.68 5.94
C ASP A 400 7.14 1.38 6.55
N LEU A 401 8.02 0.75 5.81
CA LEU A 401 8.85 -0.34 6.29
C LEU A 401 10.17 0.24 6.79
N THR A 402 10.45 0.09 8.09
CA THR A 402 11.65 0.64 8.73
C THR A 402 12.68 -0.46 8.93
N PRO A 403 13.91 -0.34 8.40
CA PRO A 403 14.97 -1.31 8.66
C PRO A 403 15.36 -1.34 10.14
N LEU A 404 15.43 -2.54 10.70
CA LEU A 404 15.96 -2.79 12.04
C LEU A 404 17.46 -3.12 11.97
N PRO A 405 18.31 -2.49 12.80
CA PRO A 405 19.71 -2.87 12.91
C PRO A 405 19.87 -4.35 13.24
N LEU A 406 20.60 -5.08 12.38
CA LEU A 406 20.70 -6.53 12.41
C LEU A 406 22.10 -7.00 12.79
N THR A 407 22.20 -8.02 13.64
CA THR A 407 23.40 -8.86 13.85
C THR A 407 23.07 -10.29 13.42
N ASP A 408 23.76 -10.78 12.40
CA ASP A 408 23.68 -12.21 12.02
C ASP A 408 24.50 -13.05 13.01
N LEU A 409 23.83 -13.97 13.68
CA LEU A 409 24.41 -14.89 14.66
C LEU A 409 24.85 -16.22 14.02
N GLY A 410 24.60 -16.38 12.71
CA GLY A 410 24.84 -17.61 11.97
C GLY A 410 23.71 -18.63 12.10
N GLY A 411 23.65 -19.54 11.12
CA GLY A 411 22.65 -20.62 11.11
C GLY A 411 21.19 -20.12 10.97
N GLY A 412 20.98 -18.94 10.40
CA GLY A 412 19.66 -18.34 10.23
C GLY A 412 19.10 -17.69 11.51
N ARG A 413 19.94 -17.47 12.52
CA ARG A 413 19.56 -16.73 13.73
C ARG A 413 19.98 -15.27 13.60
N LEU A 414 19.02 -14.39 13.74
CA LEU A 414 19.20 -12.94 13.55
C LEU A 414 18.84 -12.24 14.85
N ARG A 415 19.69 -11.33 15.31
CA ARG A 415 19.39 -10.48 16.47
C ARG A 415 19.12 -9.07 16.00
N VAL A 416 18.00 -8.52 16.41
CA VAL A 416 17.59 -7.13 16.19
C VAL A 416 17.21 -6.50 17.53
N THR A 417 17.18 -5.17 17.59
CA THR A 417 16.59 -4.45 18.72
C THR A 417 15.09 -4.28 18.45
N ALA A 418 14.25 -4.72 19.38
CA ALA A 418 12.80 -4.50 19.29
C ALA A 418 12.47 -3.01 19.27
N PRO A 419 11.39 -2.58 18.60
CA PRO A 419 10.92 -1.19 18.66
C PRO A 419 10.75 -0.72 20.11
N ASP A 420 11.03 0.55 20.35
CA ASP A 420 10.94 1.15 21.69
C ASP A 420 9.52 1.56 22.08
N ARG A 421 8.60 1.65 21.11
CA ARG A 421 7.19 1.99 21.31
C ARG A 421 6.34 0.73 21.51
N PRO A 422 5.59 0.62 22.61
CA PRO A 422 4.63 -0.46 22.83
C PRO A 422 3.53 -0.52 21.77
N GLY A 423 3.05 -1.72 21.53
CA GLY A 423 2.00 -1.98 20.54
C GLY A 423 2.28 -3.23 19.72
N VAL A 424 1.42 -3.49 18.73
CA VAL A 424 1.58 -4.63 17.83
C VAL A 424 2.32 -4.18 16.57
N TRP A 425 3.50 -4.75 16.36
CA TRP A 425 4.35 -4.50 15.21
C TRP A 425 4.33 -5.69 14.26
N LYS A 426 4.34 -5.43 12.98
CA LYS A 426 4.57 -6.46 11.98
C LYS A 426 6.05 -6.45 11.60
N VAL A 427 6.71 -7.58 11.75
CA VAL A 427 8.13 -7.76 11.44
C VAL A 427 8.25 -8.57 10.16
N TYR A 428 9.09 -8.10 9.26
CA TYR A 428 9.37 -8.71 7.96
C TYR A 428 10.83 -9.18 7.95
N VAL A 429 11.07 -10.38 7.46
CA VAL A 429 12.40 -10.81 7.04
C VAL A 429 12.44 -10.86 5.52
N LYS A 430 13.44 -10.22 4.94
CA LYS A 430 13.78 -10.31 3.53
C LYS A 430 15.07 -11.11 3.40
N VAL A 431 15.04 -12.12 2.56
CA VAL A 431 16.20 -12.97 2.26
C VAL A 431 16.53 -12.80 0.78
N THR A 432 17.73 -12.35 0.47
CA THR A 432 18.17 -12.04 -0.90
C THR A 432 19.30 -12.94 -1.35
N ASP A 433 19.36 -13.23 -2.65
CA ASP A 433 20.34 -14.10 -3.30
C ASP A 433 21.49 -13.34 -3.99
N GLY A 434 21.44 -12.01 -3.99
CA GLY A 434 22.39 -11.18 -4.74
C GLY A 434 22.13 -11.10 -6.24
N HIS A 435 21.16 -11.81 -6.79
CA HIS A 435 20.77 -11.82 -8.20
C HIS A 435 19.50 -11.01 -8.50
N GLY A 436 19.06 -10.21 -7.54
CA GLY A 436 17.85 -9.36 -7.67
C GLY A 436 16.57 -10.04 -7.26
N ASN A 437 16.67 -11.16 -6.57
CA ASN A 437 15.51 -11.87 -6.04
C ASN A 437 15.43 -11.76 -4.51
N VAL A 438 14.22 -11.98 -3.98
CA VAL A 438 13.94 -11.91 -2.56
C VAL A 438 12.87 -12.92 -2.15
N GLY A 439 13.10 -13.61 -1.04
CA GLY A 439 12.09 -14.31 -0.27
C GLY A 439 11.63 -13.43 0.91
N VAL A 440 10.34 -13.39 1.20
CA VAL A 440 9.77 -12.57 2.26
C VAL A 440 8.86 -13.42 3.15
N GLU A 441 9.06 -13.29 4.46
CA GLU A 441 8.15 -13.81 5.48
C GLU A 441 7.86 -12.77 6.54
N THR A 442 6.74 -12.92 7.23
CA THR A 442 6.27 -11.95 8.21
C THR A 442 5.82 -12.61 9.51
N ARG A 443 5.97 -11.90 10.61
CA ARG A 443 5.39 -12.24 11.92
C ARG A 443 4.95 -10.98 12.63
N SER A 444 3.95 -11.08 13.47
CA SER A 444 3.65 -10.01 14.41
C SER A 444 4.38 -10.20 15.74
N VAL A 445 4.72 -9.10 16.36
CA VAL A 445 5.23 -9.07 17.74
C VAL A 445 4.46 -8.03 18.52
N ARG A 446 4.09 -8.38 19.76
CA ARG A 446 3.53 -7.40 20.69
C ARG A 446 4.65 -6.87 21.59
N VAL A 447 5.01 -5.63 21.35
CA VAL A 447 6.00 -4.92 22.18
C VAL A 447 5.30 -4.41 23.43
N VAL A 448 5.88 -4.72 24.58
CA VAL A 448 5.41 -4.29 25.90
C VAL A 448 6.50 -3.48 26.59
N PRO A 449 6.16 -2.56 27.50
CA PRO A 449 7.17 -1.87 28.30
C PRO A 449 8.08 -2.85 29.05
N PRO A 450 9.35 -2.50 29.28
CA PRO A 450 10.17 -3.23 30.23
C PRO A 450 9.46 -3.34 31.58
N THR A 451 9.67 -4.43 32.31
CA THR A 451 9.11 -4.57 33.66
C THR A 451 10.13 -3.99 34.66
N PRO A 452 9.87 -2.82 35.27
CA PRO A 452 10.77 -2.26 36.26
C PRO A 452 10.84 -3.15 37.50
N SER A 453 11.96 -3.11 38.20
CA SER A 453 12.09 -3.77 39.50
C SER A 453 11.39 -2.98 40.62
N GLY A 454 10.82 -3.67 41.58
CA GLY A 454 10.15 -3.06 42.73
C GLY A 454 8.63 -2.97 42.57
N THR A 455 7.99 -2.34 43.53
CA THR A 455 6.53 -2.17 43.56
C THR A 455 6.14 -0.88 42.84
N ASN A 456 5.17 -0.94 41.91
CA ASN A 456 4.58 0.27 41.35
C ASN A 456 3.72 1.00 42.41
N LEU A 457 4.27 2.06 42.95
CA LEU A 457 3.64 2.88 44.00
C LEU A 457 2.48 3.73 43.44
N ALA A 458 2.43 3.96 42.14
CA ALA A 458 1.41 4.75 41.45
C ALA A 458 0.18 3.93 41.08
N LEU A 459 0.27 2.60 41.02
CA LEU A 459 -0.80 1.72 40.56
C LEU A 459 -2.10 1.92 41.36
N GLY A 460 -3.18 2.26 40.71
CA GLY A 460 -4.51 2.48 41.29
C GLY A 460 -4.59 3.70 42.22
N ARG A 461 -3.60 4.60 42.22
CA ARG A 461 -3.59 5.80 43.05
C ARG A 461 -4.39 6.95 42.45
N PRO A 462 -4.89 7.87 43.30
CA PRO A 462 -5.55 9.07 42.76
C PRO A 462 -4.62 9.88 41.85
N ALA A 463 -5.10 10.19 40.65
CA ALA A 463 -4.38 11.00 39.68
C ALA A 463 -5.20 12.25 39.30
N THR A 464 -4.51 13.37 39.12
CA THR A 464 -5.08 14.64 38.65
C THR A 464 -4.22 15.23 37.55
N ALA A 465 -4.81 16.05 36.71
CA ALA A 465 -4.09 16.69 35.60
C ALA A 465 -4.52 18.14 35.39
N SER A 466 -3.75 18.89 34.60
CA SER A 466 -4.13 20.24 34.18
C SER A 466 -5.38 20.24 33.29
N SER A 467 -5.53 19.19 32.47
CA SER A 467 -6.69 18.94 31.62
C SER A 467 -6.82 17.45 31.32
N TYR A 468 -7.98 17.03 30.83
CA TYR A 468 -8.17 15.74 30.18
C TYR A 468 -9.28 15.81 29.15
N GLN A 469 -9.21 15.01 28.10
CA GLN A 469 -10.21 14.94 27.07
C GLN A 469 -11.41 14.10 27.54
N PRO A 470 -12.60 14.70 27.68
CA PRO A 470 -13.79 13.98 28.19
C PRO A 470 -14.43 13.02 27.18
N GLY A 471 -13.95 13.02 25.93
CA GLY A 471 -14.39 12.17 24.84
C GLY A 471 -14.12 12.82 23.49
N TYR A 472 -13.12 12.31 22.78
CA TYR A 472 -12.94 12.56 21.35
C TYR A 472 -12.97 11.21 20.65
N GLY A 473 -13.97 10.96 19.81
CA GLY A 473 -14.23 9.60 19.32
C GLY A 473 -14.59 8.64 20.45
N ASP A 474 -14.01 7.45 20.44
CA ASP A 474 -14.32 6.37 21.38
C ASP A 474 -13.50 6.40 22.69
N CYS A 475 -12.76 7.47 22.98
CA CYS A 475 -11.90 7.55 24.14
C CYS A 475 -12.42 8.54 25.21
N PRO A 476 -13.07 8.10 26.28
CA PRO A 476 -12.99 8.82 27.54
C PRO A 476 -11.58 8.60 28.12
N CYS A 477 -10.74 9.66 28.12
CA CYS A 477 -9.33 9.57 28.50
C CYS A 477 -9.04 10.24 29.86
N PRO A 478 -9.66 9.78 30.97
CA PRO A 478 -9.47 10.36 32.30
C PRO A 478 -8.08 10.06 32.84
N THR A 479 -7.70 10.82 33.87
CA THR A 479 -6.40 10.71 34.55
C THR A 479 -6.14 9.34 35.18
N ALA A 480 -7.18 8.65 35.63
CA ALA A 480 -7.08 7.34 36.25
C ALA A 480 -6.52 6.27 35.33
N ASN A 481 -6.75 6.41 34.01
CA ASN A 481 -6.26 5.46 33.02
C ASN A 481 -4.73 5.40 32.93
N ALA A 482 -4.03 6.46 33.33
CA ALA A 482 -2.56 6.46 33.30
C ALA A 482 -1.92 5.74 34.52
N VAL A 483 -2.72 5.18 35.42
CA VAL A 483 -2.25 4.49 36.62
C VAL A 483 -3.06 3.23 36.93
N ASP A 484 -3.79 2.69 35.97
CA ASP A 484 -4.70 1.54 36.19
C ASP A 484 -4.04 0.18 35.86
N GLY A 485 -2.82 0.18 35.34
CA GLY A 485 -2.09 -1.02 34.97
C GLY A 485 -2.57 -1.63 33.64
N ASN A 486 -3.38 -0.92 32.86
CA ASN A 486 -3.97 -1.38 31.63
C ASN A 486 -3.47 -0.56 30.42
N GLN A 487 -2.58 -1.10 29.64
CA GLN A 487 -2.00 -0.42 28.46
C GLN A 487 -2.95 -0.27 27.27
N ASN A 488 -4.21 -0.67 27.38
CA ASN A 488 -5.25 -0.40 26.39
C ASN A 488 -6.10 0.83 26.74
N THR A 489 -5.88 1.43 27.90
CA THR A 489 -6.50 2.67 28.37
C THR A 489 -5.44 3.77 28.44
N ARG A 490 -5.83 5.04 28.38
CA ARG A 490 -4.89 6.15 28.41
C ARG A 490 -5.49 7.41 29.02
N TRP A 491 -4.65 8.27 29.57
CA TRP A 491 -4.94 9.67 29.77
C TRP A 491 -4.54 10.47 28.53
N ALA A 492 -5.32 11.50 28.17
CA ALA A 492 -4.94 12.47 27.15
C ALA A 492 -5.30 13.89 27.61
N SER A 493 -4.37 14.84 27.41
CA SER A 493 -4.56 16.25 27.73
C SER A 493 -5.22 17.03 26.59
N ASP A 494 -5.60 18.28 26.84
CA ASP A 494 -5.86 19.28 25.80
C ASP A 494 -4.62 19.49 24.93
N TRP A 495 -4.85 20.01 23.70
CA TRP A 495 -3.81 20.21 22.67
C TRP A 495 -3.07 21.54 22.85
N SER A 496 -2.54 21.77 24.04
CA SER A 496 -1.83 23.00 24.41
C SER A 496 -0.65 22.73 25.31
N ASP A 497 0.29 23.65 25.38
CA ASP A 497 1.44 23.65 26.28
C ASP A 497 1.32 24.79 27.30
N PRO A 498 1.74 24.59 28.55
CA PRO A 498 2.15 23.32 29.17
C PRO A 498 0.96 22.52 29.71
N GLN A 499 1.16 21.19 29.89
CA GLN A 499 0.21 20.31 30.56
C GLN A 499 0.93 19.42 31.58
N TRP A 500 0.19 18.93 32.57
CA TRP A 500 0.77 18.04 33.57
C TRP A 500 -0.22 16.96 34.01
N LEU A 501 0.35 15.81 34.42
CA LEU A 501 -0.34 14.72 35.11
C LEU A 501 0.39 14.45 36.43
N GLN A 502 -0.37 14.28 37.53
CA GLN A 502 0.12 14.10 38.90
C GLN A 502 -0.53 12.91 39.54
N VAL A 503 0.26 12.14 40.28
CA VAL A 503 -0.18 11.02 41.11
C VAL A 503 0.02 11.34 42.58
N ASP A 504 -0.97 11.05 43.43
CA ASP A 504 -0.87 11.10 44.90
C ASP A 504 -0.53 9.71 45.43
N LEU A 505 0.68 9.49 45.88
CA LEU A 505 1.14 8.22 46.44
C LEU A 505 0.51 7.91 47.83
N GLY A 506 -0.28 8.86 48.42
CA GLY A 506 -0.96 8.74 49.68
C GLY A 506 -0.13 9.17 50.89
N ALA A 507 1.19 9.00 50.83
CA ALA A 507 2.14 9.40 51.85
C ALA A 507 3.47 9.82 51.25
N ARG A 508 4.30 10.52 52.03
CA ARG A 508 5.67 10.82 51.60
C ARG A 508 6.47 9.51 51.47
N THR A 509 6.82 9.15 50.24
CA THR A 509 7.44 7.87 49.90
C THR A 509 8.70 8.11 49.07
N ALA A 510 9.75 7.32 49.35
CA ALA A 510 10.95 7.30 48.52
C ALA A 510 10.70 6.41 47.29
N PHE A 511 11.19 6.82 46.13
CA PHE A 511 11.15 6.04 44.89
C PHE A 511 12.48 6.15 44.15
N ARG A 512 12.78 5.13 43.32
CA ARG A 512 14.07 4.99 42.64
C ARG A 512 13.95 4.86 41.14
N HIS A 513 12.72 4.67 40.62
CA HIS A 513 12.52 4.46 39.22
C HIS A 513 11.18 5.06 38.79
N VAL A 514 11.16 5.63 37.58
CA VAL A 514 9.95 6.13 36.91
C VAL A 514 9.89 5.58 35.51
N GLN A 515 8.72 5.09 35.14
CA GLN A 515 8.41 4.65 33.78
C GLN A 515 7.21 5.42 33.25
N LEU A 516 7.34 5.97 32.05
CA LEU A 516 6.27 6.62 31.29
C LEU A 516 6.05 5.83 30.00
N VAL A 517 4.84 5.38 29.80
CA VAL A 517 4.44 4.69 28.56
C VAL A 517 3.59 5.65 27.76
N TRP A 518 4.21 6.29 26.78
CA TRP A 518 3.55 7.25 25.90
C TRP A 518 2.69 6.55 24.84
N GLU A 519 1.59 7.16 24.52
CA GLU A 519 0.84 6.89 23.30
C GLU A 519 1.51 7.64 22.13
N ALA A 520 0.98 7.60 20.92
CA ALA A 520 1.54 8.32 19.76
C ALA A 520 1.71 9.82 19.99
N SER A 521 0.92 10.40 20.90
CA SER A 521 0.97 11.82 21.29
C SER A 521 1.77 12.02 22.57
N TYR A 522 3.03 12.36 22.44
CA TYR A 522 4.01 12.38 23.52
C TYR A 522 4.57 13.76 23.85
N ALA A 523 5.31 13.87 24.95
CA ALA A 523 6.08 15.05 25.31
C ALA A 523 7.48 15.02 24.68
N LYS A 524 7.81 16.01 23.85
CA LYS A 524 9.17 16.25 23.34
C LYS A 524 10.06 16.84 24.42
N ALA A 525 9.49 17.70 25.28
CA ALA A 525 10.20 18.24 26.43
C ALA A 525 9.30 18.21 27.67
N TYR A 526 9.84 17.69 28.79
CA TYR A 526 9.12 17.60 30.03
C TYR A 526 10.04 17.45 31.26
N THR A 527 9.46 17.57 32.44
CA THR A 527 10.14 17.29 33.70
C THR A 527 9.33 16.32 34.53
N VAL A 528 10.01 15.39 35.25
CA VAL A 528 9.42 14.65 36.34
C VAL A 528 9.75 15.38 37.63
N ARG A 529 8.73 15.65 38.47
CA ARG A 529 8.83 16.46 39.70
C ARG A 529 8.21 15.71 40.85
N THR A 530 8.69 15.99 42.07
CA THR A 530 8.12 15.48 43.32
C THR A 530 7.79 16.62 44.28
N SER A 531 6.78 16.42 45.11
CA SER A 531 6.34 17.37 46.13
C SER A 531 5.77 16.65 47.35
N ASP A 532 5.90 17.26 48.51
CA ASP A 532 5.28 16.77 49.77
C ASP A 532 3.86 17.36 49.95
N ASP A 533 3.59 18.56 49.45
CA ASP A 533 2.39 19.37 49.67
C ASP A 533 1.56 19.65 48.38
N GLY A 534 2.05 19.23 47.21
CA GLY A 534 1.41 19.51 45.91
C GLY A 534 1.57 20.95 45.43
N GLN A 535 2.31 21.79 46.14
CA GLN A 535 2.56 23.20 45.82
C GLN A 535 4.04 23.47 45.55
N ASN A 536 4.92 22.95 46.41
CA ASN A 536 6.37 23.13 46.28
C ASN A 536 7.00 21.93 45.56
N TRP A 537 7.50 22.14 44.35
CA TRP A 537 7.95 21.09 43.44
C TRP A 537 9.47 21.06 43.30
N ARG A 538 10.05 19.87 43.36
CA ARG A 538 11.45 19.61 43.02
C ARG A 538 11.53 18.74 41.78
N THR A 539 12.36 19.14 40.81
CA THR A 539 12.61 18.35 39.60
C THR A 539 13.57 17.20 39.94
N VAL A 540 13.20 15.99 39.55
CA VAL A 540 14.04 14.78 39.68
C VAL A 540 14.58 14.29 38.35
N ARG A 541 13.92 14.67 37.24
CA ARG A 541 14.36 14.38 35.88
C ARG A 541 13.94 15.51 34.94
N THR A 542 14.80 15.82 33.94
CA THR A 542 14.48 16.69 32.81
C THR A 542 14.77 15.93 31.52
N VAL A 543 13.83 15.98 30.57
CA VAL A 543 13.95 15.46 29.20
C VAL A 543 13.69 16.61 28.24
N THR A 544 14.55 16.79 27.23
CA THR A 544 14.50 17.87 26.23
C THR A 544 14.33 17.39 24.80
N ASP A 545 14.48 16.09 24.58
CA ASP A 545 14.50 15.42 23.29
C ASP A 545 13.71 14.09 23.29
N GLY A 546 12.61 14.06 24.03
CA GLY A 546 11.71 12.89 24.07
C GLY A 546 11.25 12.51 22.66
N ASN A 547 11.19 11.21 22.42
CA ASN A 547 10.81 10.58 21.16
C ASN A 547 9.52 9.73 21.25
N GLY A 548 8.85 9.72 22.43
CA GLY A 548 7.69 8.87 22.68
C GLY A 548 8.08 7.46 23.10
N GLY A 549 7.18 6.49 22.91
CA GLY A 549 7.45 5.10 23.32
C GLY A 549 7.50 4.91 24.82
N VAL A 550 8.55 4.31 25.35
CA VAL A 550 8.75 4.08 26.78
C VAL A 550 9.94 4.89 27.28
N ASP A 551 9.66 5.84 28.15
CA ASP A 551 10.69 6.50 28.96
C ASP A 551 10.86 5.73 30.27
N ASP A 552 11.99 5.04 30.42
CA ASP A 552 12.29 4.13 31.51
C ASP A 552 13.62 4.54 32.16
N PHE A 553 13.60 5.14 33.34
CA PHE A 553 14.81 5.69 33.92
C PHE A 553 14.89 5.63 35.45
N ASP A 554 16.08 5.39 35.93
CA ASP A 554 16.38 5.50 37.33
C ASP A 554 16.39 6.97 37.76
N VAL A 555 15.73 7.26 38.87
CA VAL A 555 15.66 8.55 39.52
C VAL A 555 15.70 8.37 41.04
N THR A 556 16.24 9.34 41.77
CA THR A 556 16.12 9.36 43.20
C THR A 556 15.16 10.47 43.62
N GLY A 557 14.00 10.08 44.13
CA GLY A 557 12.96 11.00 44.55
C GLY A 557 12.35 10.63 45.89
N THR A 558 11.82 11.62 46.58
CA THR A 558 11.01 11.42 47.80
C THR A 558 9.92 12.49 47.83
N GLY A 559 8.68 12.10 48.04
CA GLY A 559 7.53 12.98 48.13
C GLY A 559 6.22 12.21 48.21
N ARG A 560 5.14 12.89 48.49
CA ARG A 560 3.78 12.35 48.40
C ARG A 560 3.24 12.42 46.97
N TYR A 561 3.59 13.47 46.24
CA TYR A 561 3.12 13.68 44.88
C TYR A 561 4.27 13.51 43.88
N VAL A 562 3.99 12.85 42.76
CA VAL A 562 4.88 12.76 41.61
C VAL A 562 4.14 13.29 40.38
N ARG A 563 4.79 14.18 39.63
CA ARG A 563 4.20 14.86 38.46
C ARG A 563 5.08 14.77 37.24
N VAL A 564 4.49 14.42 36.11
CA VAL A 564 5.04 14.69 34.80
C VAL A 564 4.51 16.05 34.33
N ASN A 565 5.40 16.96 33.95
CA ASN A 565 5.05 18.30 33.48
C ASN A 565 5.64 18.52 32.10
N GLY A 566 4.79 18.36 31.06
CA GLY A 566 5.14 18.58 29.65
C GLY A 566 5.21 20.08 29.35
N THR A 567 6.25 20.46 28.63
CA THR A 567 6.52 21.85 28.23
C THR A 567 6.56 22.04 26.72
N ALA A 568 6.74 20.97 25.96
CA ALA A 568 6.65 20.95 24.51
C ALA A 568 6.12 19.61 24.03
N ARG A 569 5.11 19.63 23.16
CA ARG A 569 4.52 18.46 22.53
C ARG A 569 5.40 17.95 21.40
N GLY A 570 5.42 16.61 21.21
CA GLY A 570 6.09 15.97 20.08
C GLY A 570 5.24 15.92 18.79
N THR A 571 3.93 16.15 18.92
CA THR A 571 2.96 16.10 17.82
C THR A 571 2.03 17.30 17.83
N GLY A 572 1.14 17.40 16.84
CA GLY A 572 0.08 18.41 16.81
C GLY A 572 -1.05 18.20 17.82
N TYR A 573 -1.09 17.02 18.47
CA TYR A 573 -2.08 16.65 19.51
C TYR A 573 -1.59 17.00 20.91
N GLY A 574 -2.31 16.58 21.96
CA GLY A 574 -1.92 16.82 23.37
C GLY A 574 -0.80 15.91 23.85
N TYR A 575 -0.78 15.66 25.16
CA TYR A 575 0.05 14.64 25.78
C TYR A 575 -0.84 13.46 26.10
N SER A 576 -0.36 12.23 25.86
CA SER A 576 -1.12 11.03 26.10
C SER A 576 -0.23 9.94 26.70
N LEU A 577 -0.64 9.40 27.84
CA LEU A 577 0.06 8.33 28.56
C LEU A 577 -0.85 7.12 28.72
N TYR A 578 -0.38 5.95 28.30
CA TYR A 578 -0.97 4.68 28.68
C TYR A 578 -0.71 4.39 30.16
N GLU A 579 0.55 4.60 30.63
CA GLU A 579 0.92 4.34 32.01
C GLU A 579 1.93 5.36 32.54
N PHE A 580 1.78 5.69 33.82
CA PHE A 580 2.72 6.44 34.60
C PHE A 580 3.08 5.63 35.83
N GLY A 581 4.17 4.86 35.77
CA GLY A 581 4.70 4.05 36.85
C GLY A 581 5.71 4.81 37.72
N VAL A 582 5.62 4.62 39.02
CA VAL A 582 6.59 5.12 40.02
C VAL A 582 6.97 3.94 40.93
N TYR A 583 8.25 3.59 40.96
CA TYR A 583 8.69 2.34 41.63
C TYR A 583 9.62 2.60 42.80
N GLY A 584 9.37 1.83 43.89
CA GLY A 584 10.08 1.91 45.16
C GLY A 584 11.17 0.87 45.34
#